data_005615243a6c38c71442735ae20152fd
#
_entry.id   005615243a6c38c71442735ae20152fd
#
_cell.length_a   1.000
_cell.length_b   1.000
_cell.length_c   1.000
_cell.angle_alpha   90.00
_cell.angle_beta   90.00
_cell.angle_gamma   90.00
#
_symmetry.space_group_name_H-M   'P 1'
#
loop_
_entity.id
_entity.type
_entity.pdbx_description
1 polymer ?
#
loop_
_entity_poly.entity_id
_entity_poly.type
_entity_poly.pdbx_seq_one_letter_code
_entity_poly.pdbx_strand_id
1 'polypeptide(L)'
;MDNLQQHKQLLQQIHDTYVKKNHDYGDSFSRSFKKYGLVAAMVRMEDKWNRLDNMALGAEQKVAGETIRDTLLDLAGYCVMTTMELDREKDNANQKAFEEQVRDEYTEVFGEDNENENEETDTSNKTSAEKSSIDVGKVMALHNAKWSQAKIADEMGCSQGRISQIIKEYKQ
;
A
#
# COMPACT_ATOMS: atom_id res chain seq x y z
N MET A 1 -22.53 4.31 34.31
CA MET A 1 -21.86 4.72 33.03
C MET A 1 -22.90 4.65 31.93
N ASP A 2 -23.04 5.69 31.14
CA ASP A 2 -23.96 5.69 30.01
C ASP A 2 -23.47 4.72 28.92
N ASN A 3 -24.39 4.06 28.25
CA ASN A 3 -24.10 3.07 27.19
C ASN A 3 -23.24 3.66 26.06
N LEU A 4 -23.47 4.91 25.67
CA LEU A 4 -22.69 5.60 24.66
C LEU A 4 -21.24 5.82 25.09
N GLN A 5 -21.03 6.15 26.35
CA GLN A 5 -19.70 6.34 26.92
C GLN A 5 -18.95 4.98 27.01
N GLN A 6 -19.64 3.92 27.42
CA GLN A 6 -19.07 2.58 27.47
C GLN A 6 -18.68 2.09 26.06
N HIS A 7 -19.54 2.28 25.06
CA HIS A 7 -19.25 1.95 23.67
C HIS A 7 -18.00 2.68 23.16
N LYS A 8 -17.91 4.00 23.39
CA LYS A 8 -16.73 4.80 23.00
C LYS A 8 -15.44 4.28 23.66
N GLN A 9 -15.49 3.89 24.93
CA GLN A 9 -14.33 3.34 25.65
C GLN A 9 -13.88 1.99 25.07
N LEU A 10 -14.81 1.13 24.66
CA LEU A 10 -14.47 -0.14 24.01
C LEU A 10 -13.80 0.07 22.64
N LEU A 11 -14.31 1.00 21.85
CA LEU A 11 -13.67 1.37 20.56
C LEU A 11 -12.26 1.92 20.79
N GLN A 12 -12.06 2.77 21.81
CA GLN A 12 -10.73 3.27 22.16
C GLN A 12 -9.80 2.14 22.59
N GLN A 13 -10.29 1.17 23.37
CA GLN A 13 -9.50 0.01 23.81
C GLN A 13 -9.04 -0.86 22.60
N ILE A 14 -9.91 -1.07 21.60
CA ILE A 14 -9.58 -1.77 20.36
C ILE A 14 -8.47 -0.99 19.62
N HIS A 15 -8.62 0.33 19.48
CA HIS A 15 -7.63 1.18 18.83
C HIS A 15 -6.27 1.14 19.54
N ASP A 16 -6.23 1.30 20.86
CA ASP A 16 -4.99 1.28 21.63
C ASP A 16 -4.26 -0.06 21.53
N THR A 17 -5.03 -1.15 21.49
CA THR A 17 -4.48 -2.51 21.30
C THR A 17 -3.90 -2.65 19.90
N TYR A 18 -4.59 -2.15 18.88
CA TYR A 18 -4.09 -2.11 17.49
C TYR A 18 -2.76 -1.35 17.41
N VAL A 19 -2.68 -0.14 17.96
CA VAL A 19 -1.47 0.68 17.94
C VAL A 19 -0.29 -0.05 18.56
N LYS A 20 -0.46 -0.67 19.74
CA LYS A 20 0.60 -1.44 20.41
C LYS A 20 1.04 -2.65 19.58
N LYS A 21 0.10 -3.48 19.12
CA LYS A 21 0.41 -4.67 18.33
C LYS A 21 1.04 -4.30 16.98
N ASN A 22 0.58 -3.22 16.35
CA ASN A 22 1.15 -2.76 15.08
C ASN A 22 2.58 -2.23 15.24
N HIS A 23 2.88 -1.58 16.35
CA HIS A 23 4.25 -1.19 16.70
C HIS A 23 5.16 -2.41 16.85
N ASP A 24 4.72 -3.44 17.60
CA ASP A 24 5.55 -4.60 17.94
C ASP A 24 5.74 -5.55 16.74
N TYR A 25 4.71 -5.77 15.96
CA TYR A 25 4.70 -6.74 14.85
C TYR A 25 4.84 -6.08 13.47
N GLY A 26 4.87 -4.76 13.40
CA GLY A 26 4.90 -3.95 12.16
C GLY A 26 3.83 -4.48 11.21
N ASP A 27 2.89 -3.79 10.82
CA ASP A 27 1.79 -4.04 9.85
C ASP A 27 1.71 -5.48 9.23
N SER A 28 1.92 -6.52 10.08
CA SER A 28 1.96 -7.93 9.66
C SER A 28 0.64 -8.43 9.11
N PHE A 29 -0.48 -7.88 9.62
CA PHE A 29 -1.81 -8.23 9.13
C PHE A 29 -2.01 -7.76 7.68
N SER A 30 -1.68 -6.51 7.38
CA SER A 30 -1.76 -5.95 6.04
C SER A 30 -0.88 -6.71 5.04
N ARG A 31 0.36 -7.07 5.44
CA ARG A 31 1.22 -7.91 4.61
C ARG A 31 0.63 -9.28 4.30
N SER A 32 0.02 -9.91 5.29
CA SER A 32 -0.66 -11.21 5.12
C SER A 32 -1.89 -11.08 4.21
N PHE A 33 -2.67 -10.01 4.41
CA PHE A 33 -3.84 -9.73 3.59
C PHE A 33 -3.45 -9.46 2.12
N LYS A 34 -2.44 -8.65 1.87
CA LYS A 34 -1.91 -8.41 0.50
C LYS A 34 -1.44 -9.70 -0.20
N LYS A 35 -0.88 -10.64 0.57
CA LYS A 35 -0.35 -11.90 0.01
C LYS A 35 -1.42 -12.96 -0.23
N TYR A 36 -2.40 -13.07 0.66
CA TYR A 36 -3.35 -14.19 0.71
C TYR A 36 -4.82 -13.74 0.57
N GLY A 37 -5.06 -12.44 0.45
CA GLY A 37 -6.41 -11.88 0.34
C GLY A 37 -7.25 -12.03 1.61
N LEU A 38 -8.56 -11.97 1.43
CA LEU A 38 -9.55 -12.07 2.50
C LEU A 38 -9.44 -13.36 3.30
N VAL A 39 -8.94 -14.45 2.71
CA VAL A 39 -8.75 -15.74 3.40
C VAL A 39 -7.85 -15.61 4.61
N ALA A 40 -6.79 -14.79 4.55
CA ALA A 40 -5.90 -14.56 5.69
C ALA A 40 -6.64 -13.94 6.88
N ALA A 41 -7.57 -13.03 6.62
CA ALA A 41 -8.41 -12.43 7.66
C ALA A 41 -9.42 -13.42 8.22
N MET A 42 -10.07 -14.20 7.34
CA MET A 42 -11.07 -15.19 7.75
C MET A 42 -10.48 -16.24 8.70
N VAL A 43 -9.30 -16.77 8.40
CA VAL A 43 -8.60 -17.72 9.29
C VAL A 43 -8.36 -17.12 10.68
N ARG A 44 -7.94 -15.85 10.77
CA ARG A 44 -7.72 -15.17 12.06
C ARG A 44 -9.02 -14.98 12.85
N MET A 45 -10.11 -14.65 12.16
CA MET A 45 -11.43 -14.50 12.79
C MET A 45 -12.00 -15.85 13.23
N GLU A 46 -11.82 -16.90 12.42
CA GLU A 46 -12.24 -18.28 12.74
C GLU A 46 -11.55 -18.81 13.99
N ASP A 47 -10.24 -18.59 14.15
CA ASP A 47 -9.52 -18.96 15.37
C ASP A 47 -10.17 -18.33 16.63
N LYS A 48 -10.58 -17.06 16.54
CA LYS A 48 -11.24 -16.36 17.66
C LYS A 48 -12.66 -16.86 17.87
N TRP A 49 -13.37 -17.16 16.81
CA TRP A 49 -14.72 -17.71 16.89
C TRP A 49 -14.72 -19.10 17.52
N ASN A 50 -13.89 -20.02 17.03
CA ASN A 50 -13.74 -21.37 17.59
C ASN A 50 -13.39 -21.33 19.08
N ARG A 51 -12.57 -20.36 19.50
CA ARG A 51 -12.27 -20.15 20.90
C ARG A 51 -13.50 -19.73 21.70
N LEU A 52 -14.34 -18.81 21.19
CA LEU A 52 -15.58 -18.39 21.82
C LEU A 52 -16.54 -19.57 21.98
N ASP A 53 -16.68 -20.40 20.94
CA ASP A 53 -17.52 -21.61 20.97
C ASP A 53 -17.05 -22.58 22.04
N ASN A 54 -15.74 -22.86 22.14
CA ASN A 54 -15.18 -23.72 23.17
C ASN A 54 -15.45 -23.18 24.58
N MET A 55 -15.29 -21.87 24.77
CA MET A 55 -15.60 -21.21 26.05
C MET A 55 -17.07 -21.28 26.40
N ALA A 56 -17.98 -21.06 25.43
CA ALA A 56 -19.42 -21.13 25.62
C ALA A 56 -19.88 -22.55 25.97
N LEU A 57 -19.24 -23.57 25.42
CA LEU A 57 -19.50 -24.98 25.74
C LEU A 57 -18.91 -25.45 27.07
N GLY A 58 -18.27 -24.56 27.83
CA GLY A 58 -17.71 -24.88 29.15
C GLY A 58 -16.38 -25.63 29.12
N ALA A 59 -15.67 -25.55 28.02
CA ALA A 59 -14.32 -26.15 27.92
C ALA A 59 -13.37 -25.48 28.93
N GLU A 60 -12.62 -26.31 29.67
CA GLU A 60 -11.64 -25.83 30.65
C GLU A 60 -10.55 -24.98 29.96
N GLN A 61 -10.40 -23.75 30.43
CA GLN A 61 -9.39 -22.83 29.91
C GLN A 61 -8.04 -23.13 30.58
N LYS A 62 -7.09 -23.72 29.82
CA LYS A 62 -5.73 -23.98 30.27
C LYS A 62 -4.80 -22.76 30.19
N VAL A 63 -5.12 -21.79 29.36
CA VAL A 63 -4.38 -20.54 29.25
C VAL A 63 -4.99 -19.52 30.21
N ALA A 64 -4.30 -19.26 31.28
CA ALA A 64 -4.74 -18.30 32.30
C ALA A 64 -4.74 -16.87 31.73
N GLY A 65 -5.80 -16.11 32.03
CA GLY A 65 -5.84 -14.66 31.78
C GLY A 65 -6.51 -14.20 30.51
N GLU A 66 -6.89 -15.08 29.58
CA GLU A 66 -7.67 -14.70 28.40
C GLU A 66 -9.16 -14.99 28.62
N THR A 67 -9.96 -13.94 28.66
CA THR A 67 -11.41 -14.02 28.90
C THR A 67 -12.23 -14.03 27.61
N ILE A 68 -13.50 -14.41 27.67
CA ILE A 68 -14.47 -14.23 26.58
C ILE A 68 -14.45 -12.78 26.07
N ARG A 69 -14.39 -11.81 27.03
CA ARG A 69 -14.33 -10.40 26.69
C ARG A 69 -13.10 -10.05 25.86
N ASP A 70 -11.93 -10.56 26.21
CA ASP A 70 -10.68 -10.30 25.48
C ASP A 70 -10.72 -10.90 24.07
N THR A 71 -11.27 -12.11 23.95
CA THR A 71 -11.46 -12.78 22.66
C THR A 71 -12.43 -12.00 21.76
N LEU A 72 -13.51 -11.44 22.32
CA LEU A 72 -14.45 -10.58 21.57
C LEU A 72 -13.79 -9.27 21.10
N LEU A 73 -12.95 -8.64 21.92
CA LEU A 73 -12.22 -7.45 21.51
C LEU A 73 -11.17 -7.74 20.42
N ASP A 74 -10.51 -8.89 20.50
CA ASP A 74 -9.59 -9.33 19.46
C ASP A 74 -10.34 -9.59 18.15
N LEU A 75 -11.48 -10.27 18.20
CA LEU A 75 -12.32 -10.50 17.02
C LEU A 75 -12.78 -9.18 16.38
N ALA A 76 -13.28 -8.25 17.20
CA ALA A 76 -13.66 -6.91 16.73
C ALA A 76 -12.47 -6.17 16.11
N GLY A 77 -11.28 -6.27 16.67
CA GLY A 77 -10.04 -5.73 16.09
C GLY A 77 -9.73 -6.31 14.70
N TYR A 78 -9.87 -7.64 14.52
CA TYR A 78 -9.70 -8.27 13.20
C TYR A 78 -10.76 -7.82 12.19
N CYS A 79 -12.02 -7.64 12.62
CA CYS A 79 -13.06 -7.09 11.75
C CYS A 79 -12.70 -5.68 11.25
N VAL A 80 -12.26 -4.79 12.16
CA VAL A 80 -11.83 -3.44 11.81
C VAL A 80 -10.64 -3.46 10.85
N MET A 81 -9.60 -4.24 11.15
CA MET A 81 -8.43 -4.35 10.25
C MET A 81 -8.80 -4.90 8.87
N THR A 82 -9.71 -5.88 8.81
CA THR A 82 -10.20 -6.43 7.53
C THR A 82 -10.93 -5.36 6.71
N THR A 83 -11.79 -4.58 7.34
CA THR A 83 -12.49 -3.47 6.68
C THR A 83 -11.50 -2.44 6.13
N MET A 84 -10.46 -2.08 6.90
CA MET A 84 -9.41 -1.17 6.43
C MET A 84 -8.68 -1.67 5.19
N GLU A 85 -8.40 -2.98 5.08
CA GLU A 85 -7.75 -3.54 3.89
C GLU A 85 -8.69 -3.58 2.68
N LEU A 86 -9.98 -3.91 2.87
CA LEU A 86 -10.99 -3.88 1.82
C LEU A 86 -11.20 -2.46 1.27
N ASP A 87 -11.22 -1.45 2.14
CA ASP A 87 -11.31 -0.05 1.73
C ASP A 87 -10.08 0.36 0.90
N ARG A 88 -8.88 -0.06 1.31
CA ARG A 88 -7.63 0.19 0.54
C ARG A 88 -7.65 -0.48 -0.83
N GLU A 89 -8.16 -1.72 -0.93
CA GLU A 89 -8.28 -2.40 -2.22
C GLU A 89 -9.25 -1.67 -3.15
N LYS A 90 -10.37 -1.19 -2.61
CA LYS A 90 -11.35 -0.40 -3.36
C LYS A 90 -10.77 0.93 -3.84
N ASP A 91 -10.06 1.64 -2.98
CA ASP A 91 -9.41 2.90 -3.32
C ASP A 91 -8.34 2.70 -4.41
N ASN A 92 -7.52 1.65 -4.30
CA ASN A 92 -6.53 1.30 -5.31
C ASN A 92 -7.18 0.93 -6.66
N ALA A 93 -8.32 0.22 -6.66
CA ALA A 93 -9.05 -0.11 -7.87
C ALA A 93 -9.65 1.15 -8.53
N ASN A 94 -10.22 2.05 -7.75
CA ASN A 94 -10.74 3.33 -8.22
C ASN A 94 -9.62 4.21 -8.80
N GLN A 95 -8.46 4.26 -8.14
CA GLN A 95 -7.29 4.99 -8.60
C GLN A 95 -6.81 4.48 -9.96
N LYS A 96 -6.68 3.16 -10.12
CA LYS A 96 -6.30 2.56 -11.41
C LYS A 96 -7.31 2.85 -12.53
N ALA A 97 -8.61 2.73 -12.24
CA ALA A 97 -9.66 3.03 -13.21
C ALA A 97 -9.60 4.51 -13.65
N PHE A 98 -9.34 5.43 -12.72
CA PHE A 98 -9.17 6.85 -13.03
C PHE A 98 -7.91 7.10 -13.90
N GLU A 99 -6.77 6.49 -13.55
CA GLU A 99 -5.52 6.62 -14.33
C GLU A 99 -5.67 6.07 -15.76
N GLU A 100 -6.41 4.96 -15.91
CA GLU A 100 -6.73 4.37 -17.21
C GLU A 100 -7.62 5.29 -18.02
N GLN A 101 -8.67 5.84 -17.43
CA GLN A 101 -9.57 6.79 -18.09
C GLN A 101 -8.81 8.06 -18.57
N VAL A 102 -7.98 8.64 -17.72
CA VAL A 102 -7.16 9.82 -18.07
C VAL A 102 -6.21 9.53 -19.21
N ARG A 103 -5.58 8.34 -19.21
CA ARG A 103 -4.70 7.93 -20.30
C ARG A 103 -5.45 7.78 -21.62
N ASP A 104 -6.62 7.13 -21.61
CA ASP A 104 -7.44 6.92 -22.80
C ASP A 104 -7.93 8.26 -23.38
N GLU A 105 -8.39 9.18 -22.50
CA GLU A 105 -8.80 10.52 -22.89
C GLU A 105 -7.64 11.34 -23.45
N TYR A 106 -6.44 11.23 -22.88
CA TYR A 106 -5.23 11.87 -23.38
C TYR A 106 -4.86 11.35 -24.78
N THR A 107 -4.90 10.03 -24.96
CA THR A 107 -4.60 9.38 -26.26
C THR A 107 -5.63 9.77 -27.34
N GLU A 108 -6.91 9.88 -26.98
CA GLU A 108 -7.97 10.34 -27.90
C GLU A 108 -7.76 11.79 -28.35
N VAL A 109 -7.32 12.68 -27.45
CA VAL A 109 -7.15 14.11 -27.75
C VAL A 109 -5.85 14.43 -28.46
N PHE A 110 -4.75 13.76 -28.09
CA PHE A 110 -3.41 14.09 -28.57
C PHE A 110 -2.83 13.07 -29.57
N GLY A 111 -3.55 11.96 -29.81
CA GLY A 111 -3.11 10.85 -30.67
C GLY A 111 -2.03 9.99 -29.99
N GLU A 112 -1.89 8.75 -30.47
CA GLU A 112 -0.68 7.98 -30.20
C GLU A 112 0.43 8.61 -31.01
N ASP A 113 1.52 9.06 -30.39
CA ASP A 113 2.75 9.36 -31.11
C ASP A 113 3.22 8.07 -31.78
N ASN A 114 2.85 7.91 -33.03
CA ASN A 114 3.31 6.83 -33.90
C ASN A 114 4.81 6.98 -34.09
N GLU A 115 5.61 6.38 -33.22
CA GLU A 115 6.97 6.02 -33.54
C GLU A 115 6.94 4.78 -34.47
N ASN A 116 6.60 5.00 -35.75
CA ASN A 116 6.95 4.08 -36.79
C ASN A 116 7.35 4.90 -38.02
N GLU A 117 8.61 4.88 -38.28
CA GLU A 117 9.28 4.75 -39.58
C GLU A 117 10.69 5.32 -39.47
N ASN A 118 11.66 4.42 -39.42
CA ASN A 118 12.72 4.47 -40.42
C ASN A 118 13.54 3.17 -40.35
N GLU A 119 13.42 2.46 -41.46
CA GLU A 119 14.29 1.37 -41.88
C GLU A 119 15.73 1.85 -42.16
N GLU A 120 16.65 0.93 -41.82
CA GLU A 120 17.94 0.62 -42.43
C GLU A 120 19.01 1.70 -42.57
N THR A 121 20.11 1.53 -41.86
CA THR A 121 21.37 0.97 -42.36
C THR A 121 22.42 0.82 -41.27
N ASP A 122 22.83 -0.42 -41.14
CA ASP A 122 24.13 -1.05 -40.83
C ASP A 122 25.29 -0.18 -40.31
N THR A 123 25.82 -0.53 -39.15
CA THR A 123 27.11 -1.10 -38.75
C THR A 123 27.45 -0.83 -37.27
N SER A 124 27.54 -1.97 -36.56
CA SER A 124 28.48 -2.28 -35.49
C SER A 124 28.74 -1.32 -34.31
N ASN A 125 28.36 -1.78 -33.17
CA ASN A 125 29.13 -2.04 -31.96
C ASN A 125 28.60 -1.44 -30.65
N LYS A 126 28.13 -2.35 -29.79
CA LYS A 126 28.20 -2.38 -28.30
C LYS A 126 27.60 -1.22 -27.48
N THR A 127 26.62 -1.55 -26.82
CA THR A 127 26.25 -1.78 -25.40
C THR A 127 24.88 -1.22 -25.10
N SER A 128 24.00 -2.16 -24.79
CA SER A 128 22.64 -1.99 -24.29
C SER A 128 22.58 -1.09 -23.06
N ALA A 129 21.76 -0.04 -23.14
CA ALA A 129 21.07 0.53 -22.00
C ALA A 129 19.69 0.98 -22.48
N GLU A 130 18.68 0.27 -22.01
CA GLU A 130 17.27 0.58 -22.24
C GLU A 130 16.99 2.04 -21.85
N LYS A 131 16.45 2.82 -22.78
CA LYS A 131 15.92 4.16 -22.51
C LYS A 131 14.60 4.01 -21.73
N SER A 132 14.68 3.90 -20.41
CA SER A 132 13.52 4.18 -19.60
C SER A 132 13.24 5.68 -19.63
N SER A 133 12.02 6.08 -19.98
CA SER A 133 11.58 7.47 -19.93
C SER A 133 11.70 7.94 -18.46
N ILE A 134 12.54 8.96 -18.22
CA ILE A 134 12.77 9.48 -16.88
C ILE A 134 11.53 10.28 -16.48
N ASP A 135 10.92 9.90 -15.35
CA ASP A 135 9.79 10.63 -14.76
C ASP A 135 10.24 12.00 -14.25
N VAL A 136 9.96 13.03 -15.04
CA VAL A 136 10.29 14.43 -14.76
C VAL A 136 9.60 14.92 -13.49
N GLY A 137 8.35 14.48 -13.24
CA GLY A 137 7.59 14.82 -12.04
C GLY A 137 8.29 14.31 -10.78
N LYS A 138 8.75 13.05 -10.80
CA LYS A 138 9.52 12.46 -9.70
C LYS A 138 10.85 13.17 -9.50
N VAL A 139 11.57 13.52 -10.56
CA VAL A 139 12.82 14.30 -10.48
C VAL A 139 12.59 15.65 -9.81
N MET A 140 11.55 16.39 -10.19
CA MET A 140 11.25 17.70 -9.61
C MET A 140 10.78 17.59 -8.15
N ALA A 141 10.00 16.57 -7.79
CA ALA A 141 9.59 16.32 -6.42
C ALA A 141 10.79 16.06 -5.50
N LEU A 142 11.73 15.20 -5.94
CA LEU A 142 12.96 14.91 -5.18
C LEU A 142 13.88 16.13 -5.09
N HIS A 143 13.95 16.96 -6.14
CA HIS A 143 14.70 18.20 -6.12
C HIS A 143 14.11 19.21 -5.13
N ASN A 144 12.78 19.36 -5.08
CA ASN A 144 12.07 20.23 -4.12
C ASN A 144 12.24 19.72 -2.68
N ALA A 145 12.37 18.42 -2.48
CA ALA A 145 12.72 17.80 -1.20
C ALA A 145 14.22 17.96 -0.83
N LYS A 146 14.97 18.80 -1.56
CA LYS A 146 16.40 19.13 -1.34
C LYS A 146 17.36 17.95 -1.46
N TRP A 147 17.02 16.95 -2.26
CA TRP A 147 17.96 15.88 -2.58
C TRP A 147 19.07 16.41 -3.50
N SER A 148 20.29 15.91 -3.33
CA SER A 148 21.39 16.23 -4.25
C SER A 148 21.13 15.61 -5.64
N GLN A 149 21.56 16.28 -6.70
CA GLN A 149 21.40 15.78 -8.08
C GLN A 149 22.05 14.41 -8.30
N ALA A 150 23.14 14.11 -7.60
CA ALA A 150 23.78 12.81 -7.62
C ALA A 150 22.88 11.71 -7.04
N LYS A 151 22.22 11.99 -5.89
CA LYS A 151 21.30 11.06 -5.25
C LYS A 151 20.03 10.84 -6.07
N ILE A 152 19.53 11.91 -6.74
CA ILE A 152 18.41 11.81 -7.66
C ILE A 152 18.77 10.96 -8.88
N ALA A 153 19.98 11.13 -9.41
CA ALA A 153 20.48 10.36 -10.54
C ALA A 153 20.57 8.85 -10.22
N ASP A 154 21.05 8.51 -9.04
CA ASP A 154 21.13 7.13 -8.53
C ASP A 154 19.74 6.52 -8.38
N GLU A 155 18.80 7.23 -7.76
CA GLU A 155 17.41 6.81 -7.58
C GLU A 155 16.65 6.62 -8.91
N MET A 156 16.96 7.46 -9.91
CA MET A 156 16.31 7.43 -11.22
C MET A 156 17.05 6.54 -12.25
N GLY A 157 18.15 5.90 -11.86
CA GLY A 157 18.95 5.04 -12.74
C GLY A 157 19.53 5.77 -13.94
N CYS A 158 19.88 7.06 -13.82
CA CYS A 158 20.37 7.88 -14.93
C CYS A 158 21.59 8.71 -14.53
N SER A 159 22.22 9.41 -15.49
CA SER A 159 23.38 10.25 -15.19
C SER A 159 22.99 11.56 -14.49
N GLN A 160 23.86 12.06 -13.61
CA GLN A 160 23.68 13.35 -12.95
C GLN A 160 23.53 14.51 -13.96
N GLY A 161 24.20 14.43 -15.09
CA GLY A 161 24.10 15.42 -16.18
C GLY A 161 22.66 15.48 -16.74
N ARG A 162 21.99 14.34 -16.86
CA ARG A 162 20.59 14.29 -17.31
C ARG A 162 19.62 14.92 -16.30
N ILE A 163 19.84 14.64 -15.01
CA ILE A 163 19.06 15.28 -13.92
C ILE A 163 19.28 16.79 -13.92
N SER A 164 20.53 17.26 -14.08
CA SER A 164 20.83 18.69 -14.17
C SER A 164 20.12 19.37 -15.32
N GLN A 165 20.06 18.72 -16.49
CA GLN A 165 19.37 19.22 -17.67
C GLN A 165 17.86 19.34 -17.41
N ILE A 166 17.21 18.29 -16.88
CA ILE A 166 15.79 18.29 -16.54
C ILE A 166 15.45 19.43 -15.57
N ILE A 167 16.20 19.55 -14.48
CA ILE A 167 15.97 20.61 -13.48
C ILE A 167 16.10 22.02 -14.12
N LYS A 168 17.02 22.19 -15.06
CA LYS A 168 17.24 23.47 -15.76
C LYS A 168 16.11 23.81 -16.73
N GLU A 169 15.56 22.82 -17.43
CA GLU A 169 14.44 22.98 -18.37
C GLU A 169 13.12 23.30 -17.68
N TYR A 170 12.89 22.77 -16.47
CA TYR A 170 11.64 22.94 -15.73
C TYR A 170 11.69 23.97 -14.59
N LYS A 171 12.75 24.75 -14.48
CA LYS A 171 12.92 25.81 -13.47
C LYS A 171 12.51 27.21 -13.97
N GLN A 172 11.82 27.28 -15.13
CA GLN A 172 11.27 28.56 -15.66
C GLN A 172 9.87 28.83 -15.12
#